data_ba6ee1405a71bfd5052088cac4e824f4
#
_entry.id   ba6ee1405a71bfd5052088cac4e824f4
#
_cell.length_a   1.000
_cell.length_b   1.000
_cell.length_c   1.000
_cell.angle_alpha   90.00
_cell.angle_beta   90.00
_cell.angle_gamma   90.00
#
_symmetry.space_group_name_H-M   'P 1'
#
loop_
_entity.id
_entity.type
_entity.pdbx_description
1 polymer ?
#
loop_
_entity_poly.entity_id
_entity_poly.type
_entity_poly.pdbx_seq_one_letter_code
_entity_poly.pdbx_strand_id
1 'polypeptide(L)'
;MSQTDDLTAPEVINRPYEYFGELRETDPVHWNEKFGGWIITRYEDVRQCLQDDEHLSVEVEADRLRNSNLDIPETKSMFPEWIIYLDPPEHTKLRRIIGEAFNPEMIRQQQSEVNEATRGLIEDIKKDDPDEIDLIEEFAFPLPVHIISKIMGLPIEDADKLGEWSSNIALTLFH
;
A
#
# COMPACT_ATOMS: atom_id res chain seq x y z
N MET A 1 17.95 28.26 4.25
CA MET A 1 18.70 27.38 3.31
C MET A 1 17.68 26.95 2.26
N SER A 2 18.03 26.90 1.00
CA SER A 2 17.13 26.32 -0.02
C SER A 2 16.96 24.84 0.32
N GLN A 3 15.74 24.40 0.52
CA GLN A 3 15.40 23.00 0.72
C GLN A 3 15.81 22.21 -0.53
N THR A 4 16.31 20.99 -0.35
CA THR A 4 16.68 20.16 -1.50
C THR A 4 15.41 19.61 -2.17
N ASP A 5 15.39 19.60 -3.50
CA ASP A 5 14.34 18.92 -4.28
C ASP A 5 14.63 17.41 -4.47
N ASP A 6 15.73 16.93 -3.91
CA ASP A 6 16.08 15.52 -3.98
C ASP A 6 15.45 14.73 -2.86
N LEU A 7 14.28 14.14 -3.13
CA LEU A 7 13.56 13.28 -2.16
C LEU A 7 14.35 12.01 -1.79
N THR A 8 15.37 11.66 -2.58
CA THR A 8 16.24 10.50 -2.32
C THR A 8 17.52 10.88 -1.56
N ALA A 9 17.72 12.16 -1.25
CA ALA A 9 18.86 12.63 -0.50
C ALA A 9 18.85 12.05 0.93
N PRO A 10 20.03 11.67 1.49
CA PRO A 10 20.12 11.10 2.83
C PRO A 10 19.48 11.96 3.93
N GLU A 11 19.55 13.27 3.81
CA GLU A 11 18.90 14.20 4.75
C GLU A 11 17.37 14.13 4.71
N VAL A 12 16.75 13.80 3.58
CA VAL A 12 15.32 13.61 3.46
C VAL A 12 14.92 12.21 3.94
N ILE A 13 15.62 11.18 3.46
CA ILE A 13 15.31 9.78 3.82
C ILE A 13 15.46 9.55 5.32
N ASN A 14 16.51 10.07 5.94
CA ASN A 14 16.77 9.86 7.37
C ASN A 14 15.90 10.73 8.29
N ARG A 15 15.35 11.85 7.78
CA ARG A 15 14.53 12.81 8.55
C ARG A 15 13.31 13.30 7.78
N PRO A 16 12.45 12.40 7.26
CA PRO A 16 11.34 12.81 6.40
C PRO A 16 10.35 13.73 7.13
N TYR A 17 10.12 13.52 8.42
CA TYR A 17 9.18 14.33 9.20
C TYR A 17 9.66 15.78 9.40
N GLU A 18 10.97 16.00 9.55
CA GLU A 18 11.56 17.35 9.64
C GLU A 18 11.44 18.03 8.28
N TYR A 19 11.83 17.36 7.20
CA TYR A 19 11.74 17.89 5.84
C TYR A 19 10.31 18.27 5.45
N PHE A 20 9.36 17.35 5.56
CA PHE A 20 7.97 17.63 5.21
C PHE A 20 7.28 18.56 6.21
N GLY A 21 7.74 18.63 7.46
CA GLY A 21 7.30 19.60 8.47
C GLY A 21 7.65 21.03 8.07
N GLU A 22 8.91 21.27 7.71
CA GLU A 22 9.38 22.58 7.24
C GLU A 22 8.68 22.99 5.95
N LEU A 23 8.52 22.06 4.99
CA LEU A 23 7.81 22.30 3.74
C LEU A 23 6.36 22.71 3.99
N ARG A 24 5.68 22.05 4.94
CA ARG A 24 4.29 22.36 5.32
C ARG A 24 4.12 23.77 5.87
N GLU A 25 5.11 24.27 6.56
CA GLU A 25 5.09 25.62 7.16
C GLU A 25 5.45 26.71 6.15
N THR A 26 6.40 26.44 5.24
CA THR A 26 7.00 27.44 4.38
C THR A 26 6.43 27.45 2.96
N ASP A 27 6.19 26.27 2.37
CA ASP A 27 5.70 26.10 0.99
C ASP A 27 4.85 24.81 0.88
N PRO A 28 3.62 24.81 1.41
CA PRO A 28 2.80 23.62 1.58
C PRO A 28 2.28 22.99 0.28
N VAL A 29 2.34 23.71 -0.84
CA VAL A 29 2.04 23.24 -2.21
C VAL A 29 3.26 23.52 -3.05
N HIS A 30 4.24 22.66 -2.92
CA HIS A 30 5.58 22.84 -3.45
C HIS A 30 5.75 22.18 -4.83
N TRP A 31 6.22 22.93 -5.82
CA TRP A 31 6.67 22.33 -7.08
C TRP A 31 8.06 21.76 -6.91
N ASN A 32 8.20 20.46 -7.03
CA ASN A 32 9.49 19.79 -6.92
C ASN A 32 10.07 19.57 -8.32
N GLU A 33 11.15 20.30 -8.64
CA GLU A 33 11.78 20.28 -9.97
C GLU A 33 12.38 18.91 -10.29
N LYS A 34 12.97 18.23 -9.31
CA LYS A 34 13.61 16.94 -9.54
C LYS A 34 12.60 15.82 -9.75
N PHE A 35 11.52 15.83 -9.00
CA PHE A 35 10.41 14.88 -9.13
C PHE A 35 9.53 15.22 -10.34
N GLY A 36 9.47 16.49 -10.74
CA GLY A 36 8.64 16.98 -11.84
C GLY A 36 7.15 16.99 -11.48
N GLY A 37 6.82 17.32 -10.24
CA GLY A 37 5.45 17.28 -9.74
C GLY A 37 5.23 18.13 -8.49
N TRP A 38 3.97 18.28 -8.12
CA TRP A 38 3.56 19.00 -6.92
C TRP A 38 3.61 18.10 -5.69
N ILE A 39 4.22 18.61 -4.62
CA ILE A 39 4.20 18.00 -3.29
C ILE A 39 3.23 18.78 -2.42
N ILE A 40 2.21 18.12 -1.93
CA ILE A 40 1.16 18.71 -1.10
C ILE A 40 1.30 18.17 0.31
N THR A 41 1.45 19.05 1.30
CA THR A 41 1.85 18.65 2.65
C THR A 41 0.82 18.97 3.73
N ARG A 42 -0.14 19.89 3.50
CA ARG A 42 -1.21 20.18 4.47
C ARG A 42 -2.30 19.14 4.38
N TYR A 43 -2.78 18.67 5.52
CA TYR A 43 -3.85 17.68 5.61
C TYR A 43 -5.11 18.05 4.81
N GLU A 44 -5.59 19.30 4.96
CA GLU A 44 -6.82 19.71 4.27
C GLU A 44 -6.64 19.81 2.75
N ASP A 45 -5.47 20.24 2.28
CA ASP A 45 -5.14 20.30 0.85
C ASP A 45 -5.06 18.89 0.27
N VAL A 46 -4.36 17.97 0.95
CA VAL A 46 -4.29 16.54 0.55
C VAL A 46 -5.68 15.93 0.53
N ARG A 47 -6.48 16.16 1.58
CA ARG A 47 -7.85 15.64 1.66
C ARG A 47 -8.72 16.18 0.52
N GLN A 48 -8.60 17.46 0.19
CA GLN A 48 -9.32 18.06 -0.93
C GLN A 48 -8.90 17.42 -2.26
N CYS A 49 -7.61 17.28 -2.52
CA CYS A 49 -7.10 16.64 -3.73
C CYS A 49 -7.60 15.19 -3.87
N LEU A 50 -7.60 14.41 -2.79
CA LEU A 50 -8.07 13.02 -2.81
C LEU A 50 -9.59 12.87 -3.01
N GLN A 51 -10.35 13.97 -2.92
CA GLN A 51 -11.80 14.00 -3.12
C GLN A 51 -12.22 14.70 -4.42
N ASP A 52 -11.26 15.29 -5.14
CA ASP A 52 -11.50 16.04 -6.36
C ASP A 52 -11.30 15.15 -7.59
N ASP A 53 -12.32 14.37 -7.91
CA ASP A 53 -12.36 13.50 -9.09
C ASP A 53 -12.76 14.23 -10.39
N GLU A 54 -13.08 15.54 -10.30
CA GLU A 54 -13.36 16.38 -11.46
C GLU A 54 -12.08 16.96 -12.08
N HIS A 55 -11.07 17.29 -11.27
CA HIS A 55 -9.86 17.98 -11.74
C HIS A 55 -8.60 17.13 -11.61
N LEU A 56 -8.62 16.07 -10.81
CA LEU A 56 -7.49 15.18 -10.59
C LEU A 56 -7.84 13.75 -10.98
N SER A 57 -6.90 13.06 -11.61
CA SER A 57 -7.07 11.71 -12.14
C SER A 57 -5.91 10.82 -11.72
N VAL A 58 -6.20 9.56 -11.38
CA VAL A 58 -5.19 8.51 -11.15
C VAL A 58 -4.85 7.74 -12.43
N GLU A 59 -5.60 7.90 -13.52
CA GLU A 59 -5.36 7.25 -14.81
C GLU A 59 -4.01 7.65 -15.44
N VAL A 60 -3.45 8.78 -15.03
CA VAL A 60 -2.10 9.21 -15.44
C VAL A 60 -1.05 8.19 -15.03
N GLU A 61 -1.17 7.59 -13.85
CA GLU A 61 -0.28 6.50 -13.41
C GLU A 61 -0.52 5.21 -14.20
N ALA A 62 -1.76 4.89 -14.53
CA ALA A 62 -2.09 3.79 -15.42
C ALA A 62 -1.39 3.94 -16.78
N ASP A 63 -1.41 5.15 -17.35
CA ASP A 63 -0.73 5.45 -18.62
C ASP A 63 0.80 5.40 -18.49
N ARG A 64 1.36 5.83 -17.38
CA ARG A 64 2.79 5.67 -17.09
C ARG A 64 3.20 4.20 -17.08
N LEU A 65 2.43 3.34 -16.42
CA LEU A 65 2.67 1.90 -16.38
C LEU A 65 2.56 1.27 -17.77
N ARG A 66 1.53 1.61 -18.56
CA ARG A 66 1.37 1.14 -19.94
C ARG A 66 2.56 1.48 -20.83
N ASN A 67 3.12 2.68 -20.63
CA ASN A 67 4.24 3.23 -21.40
C ASN A 67 5.61 3.02 -20.75
N SER A 68 5.67 2.34 -19.61
CA SER A 68 6.92 2.06 -18.90
C SER A 68 7.84 1.12 -19.70
N ASN A 69 9.13 1.15 -19.40
CA ASN A 69 10.11 0.21 -19.97
C ASN A 69 10.17 -1.13 -19.22
N LEU A 70 9.17 -1.43 -18.38
CA LEU A 70 9.06 -2.74 -17.74
C LEU A 70 9.01 -3.83 -18.81
N ASP A 71 9.88 -4.82 -18.71
CA ASP A 71 9.99 -5.92 -19.68
C ASP A 71 9.04 -7.09 -19.35
N ILE A 72 7.86 -6.77 -18.82
CA ILE A 72 6.82 -7.72 -18.44
C ILE A 72 5.51 -7.24 -19.08
N PRO A 73 5.14 -7.79 -20.27
CA PRO A 73 3.94 -7.35 -21.00
C PRO A 73 2.65 -7.51 -20.18
N GLU A 74 2.55 -8.56 -19.38
CA GLU A 74 1.40 -8.85 -18.51
C GLU A 74 1.19 -7.73 -17.48
N THR A 75 2.25 -7.23 -16.89
CA THR A 75 2.19 -6.11 -15.92
C THR A 75 1.63 -4.86 -16.57
N LYS A 76 2.07 -4.54 -17.78
CA LYS A 76 1.59 -3.36 -18.53
C LYS A 76 0.10 -3.42 -18.88
N SER A 77 -0.43 -4.62 -19.09
CA SER A 77 -1.85 -4.79 -19.42
C SER A 77 -2.74 -4.91 -18.19
N MET A 78 -2.25 -5.49 -17.11
CA MET A 78 -3.05 -5.85 -15.94
C MET A 78 -3.09 -4.75 -14.88
N PHE A 79 -1.95 -4.13 -14.55
CA PHE A 79 -1.89 -3.13 -13.47
C PHE A 79 -2.75 -1.90 -13.72
N PRO A 80 -2.81 -1.35 -14.95
CA PRO A 80 -3.70 -0.23 -15.23
C PRO A 80 -5.19 -0.50 -15.01
N GLU A 81 -5.60 -1.77 -14.97
CA GLU A 81 -6.98 -2.18 -14.71
C GLU A 81 -7.28 -2.37 -13.21
N TRP A 82 -6.28 -2.17 -12.34
CA TRP A 82 -6.48 -2.28 -10.90
C TRP A 82 -7.28 -1.08 -10.37
N ILE A 83 -8.11 -1.36 -9.37
CA ILE A 83 -9.00 -0.37 -8.77
C ILE A 83 -8.29 0.92 -8.31
N ILE A 84 -7.01 0.82 -7.91
CA ILE A 84 -6.21 1.97 -7.45
C ILE A 84 -5.81 2.93 -8.58
N TYR A 85 -5.95 2.50 -9.85
CA TYR A 85 -5.63 3.29 -11.04
C TYR A 85 -6.87 3.66 -11.86
N LEU A 86 -8.06 3.44 -11.33
CA LEU A 86 -9.32 3.76 -11.99
C LEU A 86 -9.95 5.01 -11.39
N ASP A 87 -10.53 5.83 -12.24
CA ASP A 87 -11.37 6.95 -11.83
C ASP A 87 -12.87 6.57 -11.84
N PRO A 88 -13.76 7.38 -11.25
CA PRO A 88 -15.20 7.23 -11.45
C PRO A 88 -15.59 7.30 -12.94
N PRO A 89 -16.57 6.50 -13.41
CA PRO A 89 -17.48 5.66 -12.60
C PRO A 89 -16.96 4.24 -12.30
N GLU A 90 -15.91 3.75 -12.97
CA GLU A 90 -15.38 2.39 -12.86
C GLU A 90 -14.87 2.11 -11.45
N HIS A 91 -14.06 3.01 -10.88
CA HIS A 91 -13.62 2.93 -9.49
C HIS A 91 -14.81 2.79 -8.53
N THR A 92 -15.80 3.66 -8.66
CA THR A 92 -16.97 3.67 -7.76
C THR A 92 -17.73 2.36 -7.80
N LYS A 93 -17.90 1.78 -9.01
CA LYS A 93 -18.56 0.50 -9.22
C LYS A 93 -17.83 -0.65 -8.53
N LEU A 94 -16.51 -0.77 -8.77
CA LEU A 94 -15.69 -1.83 -8.16
C LEU A 94 -15.58 -1.64 -6.64
N ARG A 95 -15.37 -0.41 -6.18
CA ARG A 95 -15.29 -0.08 -4.75
C ARG A 95 -16.55 -0.48 -3.99
N ARG A 96 -17.73 -0.29 -4.60
CA ARG A 96 -19.01 -0.73 -4.01
C ARG A 96 -19.06 -2.25 -3.87
N ILE A 97 -18.70 -3.00 -4.91
CA ILE A 97 -18.70 -4.47 -4.88
C ILE A 97 -17.76 -5.00 -3.79
N ILE A 98 -16.54 -4.47 -3.74
CA ILE A 98 -15.55 -4.83 -2.71
C ILE A 98 -16.06 -4.44 -1.32
N GLY A 99 -16.66 -3.24 -1.17
CA GLY A 99 -17.19 -2.76 0.10
C GLY A 99 -18.36 -3.60 0.64
N GLU A 100 -19.15 -4.24 -0.23
CA GLU A 100 -20.19 -5.19 0.18
C GLU A 100 -19.56 -6.46 0.79
N ALA A 101 -18.43 -6.93 0.26
CA ALA A 101 -17.69 -8.07 0.80
C ALA A 101 -16.90 -7.74 2.07
N PHE A 102 -16.35 -6.52 2.18
CA PHE A 102 -15.55 -6.06 3.33
C PHE A 102 -16.34 -5.12 4.25
N ASN A 103 -17.57 -5.47 4.58
CA ASN A 103 -18.40 -4.66 5.47
C ASN A 103 -18.03 -4.89 6.96
N PRO A 104 -18.41 -3.96 7.87
CA PRO A 104 -18.04 -4.04 9.29
C PRO A 104 -18.55 -5.31 10.00
N GLU A 105 -19.65 -5.89 9.55
CA GLU A 105 -20.18 -7.13 10.13
C GLU A 105 -19.27 -8.31 9.77
N MET A 106 -18.90 -8.44 8.51
CA MET A 106 -17.97 -9.47 8.05
C MET A 106 -16.62 -9.36 8.77
N ILE A 107 -16.09 -8.14 8.93
CA ILE A 107 -14.83 -7.93 9.67
C ILE A 107 -14.95 -8.36 11.14
N ARG A 108 -16.08 -8.05 11.82
CA ARG A 108 -16.32 -8.52 13.20
C ARG A 108 -16.35 -10.03 13.31
N GLN A 109 -16.90 -10.71 12.30
CA GLN A 109 -16.96 -12.17 12.27
C GLN A 109 -15.58 -12.82 12.19
N GLN A 110 -14.54 -12.09 11.71
CA GLN A 110 -13.17 -12.58 11.67
C GLN A 110 -12.47 -12.58 13.03
N GLN A 111 -13.06 -12.03 14.10
CA GLN A 111 -12.38 -11.91 15.40
C GLN A 111 -11.93 -13.26 15.98
N SER A 112 -12.74 -14.32 15.85
CA SER A 112 -12.35 -15.65 16.27
C SER A 112 -11.19 -16.21 15.49
N GLU A 113 -11.18 -15.98 14.19
CA GLU A 113 -10.15 -16.42 13.26
C GLU A 113 -8.81 -15.72 13.53
N VAL A 114 -8.87 -14.40 13.74
CA VAL A 114 -7.68 -13.62 14.13
C VAL A 114 -7.10 -14.16 15.44
N ASN A 115 -7.95 -14.45 16.44
CA ASN A 115 -7.51 -15.00 17.71
C ASN A 115 -6.90 -16.40 17.57
N GLU A 116 -7.47 -17.25 16.72
CA GLU A 116 -6.97 -18.59 16.45
C GLU A 116 -5.63 -18.55 15.72
N ALA A 117 -5.53 -17.79 14.63
CA ALA A 117 -4.28 -17.61 13.89
C ALA A 117 -3.17 -17.02 14.77
N THR A 118 -3.50 -16.01 15.59
CA THR A 118 -2.57 -15.41 16.55
C THR A 118 -2.02 -16.46 17.53
N ARG A 119 -2.91 -17.29 18.12
CA ARG A 119 -2.47 -18.35 19.05
C ARG A 119 -1.62 -19.39 18.35
N GLY A 120 -2.01 -19.81 17.14
CA GLY A 120 -1.25 -20.77 16.35
C GLY A 120 0.19 -20.30 16.12
N LEU A 121 0.37 -19.08 15.62
CA LEU A 121 1.70 -18.50 15.38
C LEU A 121 2.53 -18.41 16.69
N ILE A 122 1.92 -17.99 17.80
CA ILE A 122 2.61 -17.92 19.09
C ILE A 122 3.00 -19.34 19.59
N GLU A 123 2.15 -20.35 19.38
CA GLU A 123 2.46 -21.73 19.75
C GLU A 123 3.58 -22.32 18.90
N ASP A 124 3.60 -22.00 17.60
CA ASP A 124 4.66 -22.44 16.70
C ASP A 124 6.01 -21.82 17.07
N ILE A 125 6.07 -20.51 17.31
CA ILE A 125 7.27 -19.83 17.83
C ILE A 125 7.76 -20.49 19.14
N LYS A 126 6.87 -20.82 20.06
CA LYS A 126 7.22 -21.44 21.35
C LYS A 126 7.72 -22.87 21.24
N LYS A 127 7.35 -23.62 20.20
CA LYS A 127 7.82 -25.01 20.02
C LYS A 127 9.32 -25.09 19.83
N ASP A 128 9.88 -24.11 19.13
CA ASP A 128 11.31 -24.07 18.84
C ASP A 128 12.13 -23.45 19.97
N ASP A 129 11.45 -22.87 20.99
CA ASP A 129 12.03 -22.24 22.19
C ASP A 129 13.27 -21.39 21.90
N PRO A 130 13.16 -20.43 20.92
CA PRO A 130 14.29 -19.65 20.45
C PRO A 130 14.68 -18.58 21.49
N ASP A 131 15.99 -18.28 21.59
CA ASP A 131 16.50 -17.17 22.41
C ASP A 131 16.09 -15.80 21.83
N GLU A 132 15.95 -15.71 20.50
CA GLU A 132 15.54 -14.51 19.76
C GLU A 132 14.56 -14.91 18.66
N ILE A 133 13.63 -13.99 18.32
CA ILE A 133 12.71 -14.15 17.19
C ILE A 133 12.77 -12.92 16.28
N ASP A 134 12.57 -13.10 15.00
CA ASP A 134 12.21 -12.03 14.10
C ASP A 134 10.68 -11.83 14.13
N LEU A 135 10.24 -10.83 14.89
CA LEU A 135 8.81 -10.55 15.08
C LEU A 135 8.08 -10.23 13.76
N ILE A 136 8.79 -9.69 12.78
CA ILE A 136 8.21 -9.39 11.48
C ILE A 136 8.00 -10.68 10.69
N GLU A 137 9.03 -11.47 10.53
CA GLU A 137 9.02 -12.70 9.73
C GLU A 137 8.15 -13.80 10.36
N GLU A 138 8.18 -13.93 11.68
CA GLU A 138 7.54 -15.07 12.36
C GLU A 138 6.11 -14.77 12.85
N PHE A 139 5.72 -13.47 12.90
CA PHE A 139 4.41 -13.11 13.43
C PHE A 139 3.69 -12.02 12.65
N ALA A 140 4.30 -10.83 12.49
CA ALA A 140 3.59 -9.66 12.01
C ALA A 140 3.25 -9.76 10.51
N PHE A 141 4.07 -10.44 9.71
CA PHE A 141 3.83 -10.68 8.28
C PHE A 141 2.89 -11.89 8.05
N PRO A 142 3.08 -13.08 8.66
CA PRO A 142 2.19 -14.23 8.45
C PRO A 142 0.75 -14.00 8.89
N LEU A 143 0.52 -13.29 10.00
CA LEU A 143 -0.82 -13.11 10.55
C LEU A 143 -1.81 -12.48 9.56
N PRO A 144 -1.57 -11.29 8.99
CA PRO A 144 -2.48 -10.70 8.01
C PRO A 144 -2.58 -11.54 6.72
N VAL A 145 -1.52 -12.19 6.28
CA VAL A 145 -1.53 -13.06 5.10
C VAL A 145 -2.50 -14.22 5.31
N HIS A 146 -2.47 -14.89 6.47
CA HIS A 146 -3.41 -15.96 6.82
C HIS A 146 -4.86 -15.47 6.83
N ILE A 147 -5.12 -14.30 7.43
CA ILE A 147 -6.48 -13.76 7.52
C ILE A 147 -7.01 -13.38 6.13
N ILE A 148 -6.21 -12.72 5.30
CA ILE A 148 -6.62 -12.36 3.93
C ILE A 148 -6.85 -13.61 3.07
N SER A 149 -5.96 -14.62 3.14
CA SER A 149 -6.14 -15.89 2.45
C SER A 149 -7.49 -16.52 2.79
N LYS A 150 -7.85 -16.53 4.06
CA LYS A 150 -9.13 -17.07 4.54
C LYS A 150 -10.33 -16.26 4.05
N ILE A 151 -10.27 -14.94 4.12
CA ILE A 151 -11.32 -14.05 3.60
C ILE A 151 -11.53 -14.28 2.09
N MET A 152 -10.46 -14.49 1.35
CA MET A 152 -10.51 -14.78 -0.08
C MET A 152 -10.88 -16.23 -0.41
N GLY A 153 -11.01 -17.10 0.58
CA GLY A 153 -11.32 -18.53 0.39
C GLY A 153 -10.16 -19.33 -0.23
N LEU A 154 -8.92 -18.85 -0.05
CA LEU A 154 -7.73 -19.55 -0.52
C LEU A 154 -7.32 -20.64 0.48
N PRO A 155 -6.76 -21.78 -0.01
CA PRO A 155 -6.18 -22.77 0.86
C PRO A 155 -5.05 -22.18 1.71
N ILE A 156 -4.98 -22.57 2.98
CA ILE A 156 -3.98 -22.03 3.91
C ILE A 156 -2.55 -22.42 3.49
N GLU A 157 -2.38 -23.54 2.84
CA GLU A 157 -1.11 -24.01 2.27
C GLU A 157 -0.56 -23.11 1.15
N ASP A 158 -1.38 -22.24 0.60
CA ASP A 158 -0.98 -21.25 -0.41
C ASP A 158 -0.73 -19.85 0.19
N ALA A 159 -0.90 -19.66 1.49
CA ALA A 159 -0.72 -18.37 2.17
C ALA A 159 0.70 -17.81 1.97
N ASP A 160 1.73 -18.66 2.10
CA ASP A 160 3.12 -18.23 1.91
C ASP A 160 3.38 -17.73 0.49
N LYS A 161 2.82 -18.39 -0.53
CA LYS A 161 2.91 -17.94 -1.93
C LYS A 161 2.20 -16.59 -2.12
N LEU A 162 1.03 -16.40 -1.49
CA LEU A 162 0.33 -15.11 -1.54
C LEU A 162 1.18 -14.00 -0.93
N GLY A 163 1.83 -14.27 0.21
CA GLY A 163 2.76 -13.34 0.85
C GLY A 163 3.94 -12.96 -0.05
N GLU A 164 4.59 -13.97 -0.65
CA GLU A 164 5.70 -13.78 -1.59
C GLU A 164 5.27 -12.95 -2.81
N TRP A 165 4.15 -13.31 -3.44
CA TRP A 165 3.64 -12.56 -4.60
C TRP A 165 3.26 -11.13 -4.25
N SER A 166 2.64 -10.89 -3.09
CA SER A 166 2.29 -9.55 -2.62
C SER A 166 3.53 -8.69 -2.42
N SER A 167 4.59 -9.26 -1.84
CA SER A 167 5.88 -8.58 -1.66
C SER A 167 6.53 -8.23 -3.00
N ASN A 168 6.54 -9.16 -3.96
CA ASN A 168 7.10 -8.94 -5.29
C ASN A 168 6.32 -7.86 -6.07
N ILE A 169 4.99 -7.86 -5.97
CA ILE A 169 4.14 -6.83 -6.57
C ILE A 169 4.43 -5.46 -5.94
N ALA A 170 4.52 -5.39 -4.63
CA ALA A 170 4.84 -4.14 -3.93
C ALA A 170 6.20 -3.58 -4.36
N LEU A 171 7.23 -4.43 -4.44
CA LEU A 171 8.54 -4.03 -4.94
C LEU A 171 8.49 -3.51 -6.39
N THR A 172 7.67 -4.12 -7.24
CA THR A 172 7.54 -3.70 -8.65
C THR A 172 6.82 -2.36 -8.80
N LEU A 173 5.85 -2.05 -7.92
CA LEU A 173 5.07 -0.82 -7.98
C LEU A 173 5.77 0.39 -7.36
N PHE A 174 6.63 0.17 -6.36
CA PHE A 174 7.23 1.25 -5.55
C PHE A 174 8.73 1.43 -5.78
N HIS A 175 9.31 0.77 -6.77
CA HIS A 175 10.70 0.93 -7.23
C HIS A 175 10.73 1.35 -8.70
#